data_a65e9c53718f698bcdfc24201d4ef55d
#
_entry.id   a65e9c53718f698bcdfc24201d4ef55d
#
_cell.length_a   1.000
_cell.length_b   1.000
_cell.length_c   1.000
_cell.angle_alpha   90.00
_cell.angle_beta   90.00
_cell.angle_gamma   90.00
#
_symmetry.space_group_name_H-M   'P 1'
#
loop_
_entity.id
_entity.type
_entity.pdbx_description
1 polymer ?
#
loop_
_entity_poly.entity_id
_entity_poly.type
_entity_poly.pdbx_seq_one_letter_code
_entity_poly.pdbx_strand_id
1 'polypeptide(L)'
;LKIIYFATSYGFVVSMLYLFGYWSTFDINILEYIKISDVIKISIYPIITTVGIIIIGYIVADFVARWGDKPNVQKSEKLKKLEKWTRFIAEYFFIVMLILFSSYFLYMRMWISFWAFFSLACPSFTNYILFKYKVEFVKKLIPFPGYETLILWIFIAILSSAFGYGKIRSLSILETGNCFYINASIFKDKELFQDQKRLKYLGLGGDFMFFLSEDNAKIYILETSKIPILELYKSKSQTRTEAIKEIKNKT
;
A
#
# COMPACT_ATOMS: atom_id res chain seq x y z
N LEU A 1 29.54 -7.82 -0.63
CA LEU A 1 29.49 -6.35 -0.66
C LEU A 1 28.42 -5.83 -1.65
N LYS A 2 28.38 -6.31 -2.92
CA LYS A 2 27.42 -5.86 -3.96
C LYS A 2 25.95 -6.08 -3.56
N ILE A 3 25.62 -7.20 -2.89
CA ILE A 3 24.26 -7.53 -2.46
C ILE A 3 23.76 -6.54 -1.41
N ILE A 4 24.63 -6.15 -0.47
CA ILE A 4 24.26 -5.20 0.60
C ILE A 4 23.93 -3.83 0.00
N TYR A 5 24.77 -3.33 -0.92
CA TYR A 5 24.49 -2.06 -1.61
C TYR A 5 23.17 -2.10 -2.38
N PHE A 6 22.91 -3.21 -3.10
CA PHE A 6 21.67 -3.37 -3.83
C PHE A 6 20.47 -3.39 -2.88
N ALA A 7 20.52 -4.17 -1.80
CA ALA A 7 19.45 -4.27 -0.83
C ALA A 7 19.16 -2.92 -0.14
N THR A 8 20.22 -2.18 0.23
CA THR A 8 20.08 -0.85 0.84
C THR A 8 19.46 0.16 -0.13
N SER A 9 19.96 0.20 -1.37
CA SER A 9 19.42 1.10 -2.39
C SER A 9 17.95 0.78 -2.72
N TYR A 10 17.64 -0.51 -2.83
CA TYR A 10 16.26 -0.95 -3.05
C TYR A 10 15.34 -0.60 -1.87
N GLY A 11 15.77 -0.86 -0.64
CA GLY A 11 15.05 -0.47 0.57
C GLY A 11 14.81 1.04 0.65
N PHE A 12 15.78 1.84 0.23
CA PHE A 12 15.63 3.29 0.14
C PHE A 12 14.53 3.70 -0.86
N VAL A 13 14.52 3.10 -2.06
CA VAL A 13 13.48 3.37 -3.07
C VAL A 13 12.10 2.96 -2.56
N VAL A 14 11.98 1.79 -1.90
CA VAL A 14 10.73 1.32 -1.28
C VAL A 14 10.22 2.34 -0.25
N SER A 15 11.10 2.86 0.61
CA SER A 15 10.75 3.87 1.61
C SER A 15 10.27 5.17 0.98
N MET A 16 10.99 5.63 -0.05
CA MET A 16 10.62 6.85 -0.78
C MET A 16 9.25 6.73 -1.42
N LEU A 17 8.93 5.59 -2.03
CA LEU A 17 7.62 5.35 -2.61
C LEU A 17 6.51 5.32 -1.55
N TYR A 18 6.76 4.71 -0.39
CA TYR A 18 5.82 4.71 0.72
C TYR A 18 5.58 6.13 1.23
N LEU A 19 6.65 6.87 1.52
CA LEU A 19 6.57 8.25 2.00
C LEU A 19 5.84 9.15 0.99
N PHE A 20 6.19 9.06 -0.28
CA PHE A 20 5.52 9.79 -1.32
C PHE A 20 4.04 9.41 -1.43
N GLY A 21 3.70 8.12 -1.39
CA GLY A 21 2.32 7.64 -1.35
C GLY A 21 1.53 8.21 -0.17
N TYR A 22 2.13 8.25 1.01
CA TYR A 22 1.48 8.72 2.23
C TYR A 22 1.32 10.25 2.26
N TRP A 23 2.43 10.98 2.14
CA TRP A 23 2.46 12.43 2.38
C TRP A 23 1.89 13.27 1.23
N SER A 24 1.95 12.76 -0.02
CA SER A 24 1.33 13.44 -1.16
C SER A 24 -0.21 13.58 -1.05
N THR A 25 -0.85 12.83 -0.16
CA THR A 25 -2.28 12.98 0.13
C THR A 25 -2.57 14.25 0.95
N PHE A 26 -1.57 14.74 1.68
CA PHE A 26 -1.64 15.92 2.54
C PHE A 26 -0.92 17.13 1.92
N ASP A 27 -0.43 17.04 0.69
CA ASP A 27 0.37 18.08 0.01
C ASP A 27 1.63 18.51 0.80
N ILE A 28 2.21 17.57 1.57
CA ILE A 28 3.43 17.81 2.35
C ILE A 28 4.64 17.22 1.63
N ASN A 29 5.66 18.05 1.39
CA ASN A 29 6.97 17.58 0.99
C ASN A 29 7.75 17.09 2.21
N ILE A 30 7.55 15.84 2.58
CA ILE A 30 8.16 15.25 3.79
C ILE A 30 9.69 15.23 3.73
N LEU A 31 10.30 15.30 2.54
CA LEU A 31 11.75 15.26 2.38
C LEU A 31 12.46 16.46 2.99
N GLU A 32 11.75 17.57 3.22
CA GLU A 32 12.28 18.75 3.90
C GLU A 32 12.44 18.54 5.43
N TYR A 33 11.75 17.55 5.98
CA TYR A 33 11.66 17.33 7.42
C TYR A 33 12.32 16.03 7.89
N ILE A 34 12.47 15.03 6.99
CA ILE A 34 12.91 13.69 7.37
C ILE A 34 14.43 13.53 7.27
N LYS A 35 15.02 12.79 8.20
CA LYS A 35 16.42 12.39 8.14
C LYS A 35 16.57 11.12 7.30
N ILE A 36 17.69 10.99 6.58
CA ILE A 36 17.98 9.80 5.74
C ILE A 36 17.91 8.50 6.54
N SER A 37 18.37 8.54 7.81
CA SER A 37 18.29 7.38 8.73
C SER A 37 16.86 6.88 8.97
N ASP A 38 15.89 7.79 8.97
CA ASP A 38 14.50 7.46 9.25
C ASP A 38 13.81 6.87 8.00
N VAL A 39 14.24 7.31 6.81
CA VAL A 39 13.80 6.75 5.53
C VAL A 39 14.05 5.25 5.50
N ILE A 40 15.24 4.79 5.90
CA ILE A 40 15.59 3.36 5.88
C ILE A 40 14.72 2.56 6.85
N LYS A 41 14.44 3.08 8.04
CA LYS A 41 13.58 2.40 9.03
C LYS A 41 12.15 2.20 8.52
N ILE A 42 11.63 3.16 7.77
CA ILE A 42 10.26 3.13 7.25
C ILE A 42 10.07 2.01 6.22
N SER A 43 11.13 1.62 5.48
CA SER A 43 11.04 0.53 4.48
C SER A 43 10.66 -0.82 5.05
N ILE A 44 10.93 -1.05 6.33
CA ILE A 44 10.70 -2.34 7.00
C ILE A 44 9.22 -2.74 6.94
N TYR A 45 8.29 -1.81 7.19
CA TYR A 45 6.86 -2.11 7.22
C TYR A 45 6.29 -2.58 5.88
N PRO A 46 6.43 -1.85 4.76
CA PRO A 46 5.92 -2.30 3.48
C PRO A 46 6.60 -3.58 2.98
N ILE A 47 7.90 -3.78 3.28
CA ILE A 47 8.62 -4.98 2.89
C ILE A 47 8.05 -6.20 3.63
N ILE A 48 7.97 -6.16 4.97
CA ILE A 48 7.46 -7.28 5.78
C ILE A 48 6.02 -7.61 5.38
N THR A 49 5.17 -6.61 5.22
CA THR A 49 3.76 -6.82 4.85
C THR A 49 3.66 -7.49 3.48
N THR A 50 4.39 -7.01 2.49
CA THR A 50 4.35 -7.57 1.13
C THR A 50 4.93 -8.97 1.09
N VAL A 51 6.08 -9.21 1.75
CA VAL A 51 6.68 -10.56 1.83
C VAL A 51 5.73 -11.53 2.53
N GLY A 52 5.07 -11.11 3.61
CA GLY A 52 4.07 -11.93 4.30
C GLY A 52 2.92 -12.35 3.37
N ILE A 53 2.37 -11.41 2.59
CA ILE A 53 1.32 -11.70 1.61
C ILE A 53 1.81 -12.67 0.53
N ILE A 54 3.04 -12.49 0.03
CA ILE A 54 3.63 -13.37 -0.98
C ILE A 54 3.80 -14.79 -0.44
N ILE A 55 4.29 -14.96 0.79
CA ILE A 55 4.45 -16.26 1.42
C ILE A 55 3.09 -16.96 1.56
N ILE A 56 2.08 -16.25 2.05
CA ILE A 56 0.71 -16.81 2.18
C ILE A 56 0.18 -17.20 0.80
N GLY A 57 0.33 -16.31 -0.20
CA GLY A 57 -0.09 -16.58 -1.58
C GLY A 57 0.60 -17.81 -2.17
N TYR A 58 1.89 -18.00 -1.91
CA TYR A 58 2.64 -19.18 -2.34
C TYR A 58 2.12 -20.46 -1.69
N ILE A 59 1.87 -20.45 -0.37
CA ILE A 59 1.32 -21.61 0.35
C ILE A 59 -0.05 -22.00 -0.21
N VAL A 60 -0.92 -21.01 -0.44
CA VAL A 60 -2.25 -21.25 -1.02
C VAL A 60 -2.15 -21.78 -2.45
N ALA A 61 -1.26 -21.23 -3.27
CA ALA A 61 -1.03 -21.70 -4.64
C ALA A 61 -0.51 -23.15 -4.70
N ASP A 62 0.45 -23.50 -3.82
CA ASP A 62 0.97 -24.87 -3.71
C ASP A 62 -0.12 -25.86 -3.26
N PHE A 63 -0.94 -25.45 -2.29
CA PHE A 63 -2.08 -26.25 -1.83
C PHE A 63 -3.09 -26.52 -2.96
N VAL A 64 -3.47 -25.47 -3.71
CA VAL A 64 -4.39 -25.58 -4.86
C VAL A 64 -3.79 -26.43 -5.98
N ALA A 65 -2.49 -26.28 -6.27
CA ALA A 65 -1.80 -27.05 -7.30
C ALA A 65 -1.80 -28.55 -6.97
N ARG A 66 -1.54 -28.94 -5.72
CA ARG A 66 -1.57 -30.34 -5.27
C ARG A 66 -2.97 -30.96 -5.37
N TRP A 67 -4.02 -30.17 -5.19
CA TRP A 67 -5.40 -30.64 -5.41
C TRP A 67 -5.76 -30.83 -6.88
N GLY A 68 -5.05 -30.14 -7.77
CA GLY A 68 -5.25 -30.19 -9.22
C GLY A 68 -4.43 -31.23 -9.96
N ASP A 69 -3.46 -31.90 -9.32
CA ASP A 69 -2.57 -32.88 -9.95
C ASP A 69 -3.33 -34.14 -10.38
N LYS A 70 -3.91 -34.07 -11.58
CA LYS A 70 -4.38 -35.24 -12.30
C LYS A 70 -3.20 -35.89 -13.03
N PRO A 71 -3.15 -37.25 -13.03
CA PRO A 71 -2.06 -37.96 -13.66
C PRO A 71 -1.91 -37.58 -15.14
N ASN A 72 -0.66 -37.52 -15.58
CA ASN A 72 -0.19 -37.08 -16.89
C ASN A 72 -0.91 -37.85 -18.04
N VAL A 73 -2.08 -37.39 -18.43
CA VAL A 73 -2.77 -37.90 -19.60
C VAL A 73 -2.11 -37.26 -20.82
N GLN A 74 -1.59 -38.12 -21.72
CA GLN A 74 -1.01 -37.68 -22.98
C GLN A 74 -2.02 -36.83 -23.77
N LYS A 75 -1.80 -35.50 -23.74
CA LYS A 75 -2.74 -34.51 -24.25
C LYS A 75 -2.83 -34.63 -25.78
N SER A 76 -4.00 -34.99 -26.31
CA SER A 76 -4.34 -34.96 -27.73
C SER A 76 -4.05 -33.58 -28.33
N GLU A 77 -3.73 -33.52 -29.65
CA GLU A 77 -3.51 -32.24 -30.35
C GLU A 77 -4.68 -31.26 -30.25
N LYS A 78 -5.91 -31.76 -30.21
CA LYS A 78 -7.12 -30.95 -29.97
C LYS A 78 -7.08 -30.27 -28.58
N LEU A 79 -6.62 -30.98 -27.57
CA LEU A 79 -6.48 -30.41 -26.22
C LEU A 79 -5.39 -29.33 -26.15
N LYS A 80 -4.28 -29.49 -26.86
CA LYS A 80 -3.23 -28.45 -26.98
C LYS A 80 -3.74 -27.18 -27.66
N LYS A 81 -4.55 -27.31 -28.70
CA LYS A 81 -5.17 -26.19 -29.42
C LYS A 81 -6.20 -25.48 -28.52
N LEU A 82 -6.99 -26.23 -27.78
CA LEU A 82 -7.95 -25.69 -26.81
C LEU A 82 -7.23 -24.95 -25.67
N GLU A 83 -6.15 -25.51 -25.14
CA GLU A 83 -5.33 -24.88 -24.10
C GLU A 83 -4.69 -23.55 -24.56
N LYS A 84 -4.26 -23.49 -25.83
CA LYS A 84 -3.78 -22.23 -26.44
C LYS A 84 -4.88 -21.18 -26.55
N TRP A 85 -6.09 -21.59 -26.92
CA TRP A 85 -7.26 -20.72 -27.02
C TRP A 85 -7.74 -20.23 -25.64
N THR A 86 -7.83 -21.13 -24.67
CA THR A 86 -8.23 -20.76 -23.29
C THR A 86 -7.21 -19.83 -22.65
N ARG A 87 -5.92 -20.02 -22.89
CA ARG A 87 -4.87 -19.10 -22.41
C ARG A 87 -5.03 -17.73 -23.05
N PHE A 88 -5.25 -17.64 -24.37
CA PHE A 88 -5.47 -16.39 -25.07
C PHE A 88 -6.70 -15.64 -24.54
N ILE A 89 -7.84 -16.35 -24.37
CA ILE A 89 -9.06 -15.77 -23.81
C ILE A 89 -8.82 -15.31 -22.36
N ALA A 90 -8.13 -16.10 -21.54
CA ALA A 90 -7.83 -15.75 -20.16
C ALA A 90 -6.95 -14.48 -20.06
N GLU A 91 -5.97 -14.32 -20.96
CA GLU A 91 -5.12 -13.13 -21.00
C GLU A 91 -5.92 -11.86 -21.32
N TYR A 92 -6.75 -11.88 -22.35
CA TYR A 92 -7.60 -10.73 -22.69
C TYR A 92 -8.65 -10.46 -21.63
N PHE A 93 -9.26 -11.50 -21.07
CA PHE A 93 -10.21 -11.39 -19.98
C PHE A 93 -9.58 -10.72 -18.75
N PHE A 94 -8.34 -11.11 -18.42
CA PHE A 94 -7.61 -10.50 -17.31
C PHE A 94 -7.39 -8.99 -17.51
N ILE A 95 -6.95 -8.56 -18.70
CA ILE A 95 -6.74 -7.13 -19.01
C ILE A 95 -8.07 -6.38 -18.95
N VAL A 96 -9.13 -6.92 -19.55
CA VAL A 96 -10.45 -6.31 -19.53
C VAL A 96 -10.96 -6.17 -18.09
N MET A 97 -10.81 -7.20 -17.27
CA MET A 97 -11.19 -7.15 -15.85
C MET A 97 -10.37 -6.12 -15.07
N LEU A 98 -9.06 -5.99 -15.31
CA LEU A 98 -8.25 -4.93 -14.70
C LEU A 98 -8.78 -3.54 -15.03
N ILE A 99 -9.12 -3.29 -16.28
CA ILE A 99 -9.67 -1.99 -16.73
C ILE A 99 -11.05 -1.76 -16.10
N LEU A 100 -11.93 -2.75 -16.14
CA LEU A 100 -13.28 -2.63 -15.57
C LEU A 100 -13.27 -2.38 -14.06
N PHE A 101 -12.46 -3.13 -13.30
CA PHE A 101 -12.35 -2.92 -11.85
C PHE A 101 -11.74 -1.56 -11.51
N SER A 102 -10.68 -1.15 -12.23
CA SER A 102 -10.09 0.17 -12.03
C SER A 102 -11.11 1.28 -12.30
N SER A 103 -11.85 1.18 -13.42
CA SER A 103 -12.88 2.16 -13.77
C SER A 103 -14.03 2.16 -12.76
N TYR A 104 -14.45 1.00 -12.28
CA TYR A 104 -15.48 0.86 -11.26
C TYR A 104 -15.09 1.53 -9.95
N PHE A 105 -13.87 1.28 -9.42
CA PHE A 105 -13.41 1.89 -8.19
C PHE A 105 -13.27 3.41 -8.32
N LEU A 106 -12.80 3.91 -9.46
CA LEU A 106 -12.72 5.34 -9.75
C LEU A 106 -14.10 5.98 -9.83
N TYR A 107 -15.05 5.34 -10.53
CA TYR A 107 -16.42 5.82 -10.65
C TYR A 107 -17.11 5.89 -9.28
N MET A 108 -16.98 4.85 -8.45
CA MET A 108 -17.56 4.79 -7.12
C MET A 108 -16.80 5.61 -6.07
N ARG A 109 -15.73 6.29 -6.46
CA ARG A 109 -14.84 7.07 -5.56
C ARG A 109 -14.30 6.24 -4.38
N MET A 110 -14.11 4.95 -4.57
CA MET A 110 -13.58 4.02 -3.57
C MET A 110 -12.06 4.03 -3.60
N TRP A 111 -11.45 5.16 -3.23
CA TRP A 111 -10.00 5.38 -3.37
C TRP A 111 -9.14 4.35 -2.64
N ILE A 112 -9.55 3.94 -1.43
CA ILE A 112 -8.83 2.92 -0.65
C ILE A 112 -8.80 1.59 -1.41
N SER A 113 -9.96 1.16 -1.93
CA SER A 113 -10.07 -0.08 -2.70
C SER A 113 -9.31 -0.01 -4.03
N PHE A 114 -9.31 1.15 -4.69
CA PHE A 114 -8.52 1.38 -5.90
C PHE A 114 -7.03 1.17 -5.64
N TRP A 115 -6.47 1.77 -4.60
CA TRP A 115 -5.04 1.63 -4.31
C TRP A 115 -4.66 0.23 -3.84
N ALA A 116 -5.53 -0.47 -3.10
CA ALA A 116 -5.34 -1.87 -2.75
C ALA A 116 -5.30 -2.76 -4.02
N PHE A 117 -6.24 -2.55 -4.93
CA PHE A 117 -6.28 -3.24 -6.21
C PHE A 117 -5.06 -2.92 -7.08
N PHE A 118 -4.68 -1.66 -7.19
CA PHE A 118 -3.51 -1.21 -7.94
C PHE A 118 -2.22 -1.89 -7.48
N SER A 119 -2.02 -2.05 -6.18
CA SER A 119 -0.85 -2.71 -5.59
C SER A 119 -0.70 -4.16 -6.06
N LEU A 120 -1.79 -4.86 -6.32
CA LEU A 120 -1.81 -6.24 -6.83
C LEU A 120 -1.79 -6.31 -8.36
N ALA A 121 -2.48 -5.39 -9.01
CA ALA A 121 -2.63 -5.37 -10.47
C ALA A 121 -1.35 -4.94 -11.17
N CYS A 122 -0.65 -3.93 -10.64
CA CYS A 122 0.54 -3.36 -11.26
C CYS A 122 1.66 -4.40 -11.48
N PRO A 123 2.08 -5.22 -10.50
CA PRO A 123 3.12 -6.22 -10.72
C PRO A 123 2.68 -7.31 -11.71
N SER A 124 1.40 -7.69 -11.68
CA SER A 124 0.85 -8.70 -12.59
C SER A 124 0.82 -8.20 -14.04
N PHE A 125 0.42 -6.95 -14.26
CA PHE A 125 0.41 -6.33 -15.57
C PHE A 125 1.82 -6.12 -16.13
N THR A 126 2.75 -5.64 -15.30
CA THR A 126 4.14 -5.45 -15.72
C THR A 126 4.79 -6.77 -16.08
N ASN A 127 4.56 -7.81 -15.28
CA ASN A 127 5.05 -9.15 -15.56
C ASN A 127 4.50 -9.70 -16.87
N TYR A 128 3.22 -9.50 -17.14
CA TYR A 128 2.59 -9.88 -18.40
C TYR A 128 3.28 -9.21 -19.60
N ILE A 129 3.52 -7.91 -19.53
CA ILE A 129 4.20 -7.15 -20.59
C ILE A 129 5.62 -7.71 -20.84
N LEU A 130 6.41 -7.86 -19.76
CA LEU A 130 7.79 -8.32 -19.85
C LEU A 130 7.89 -9.75 -20.40
N PHE A 131 6.97 -10.62 -20.04
CA PHE A 131 6.88 -11.98 -20.57
C PHE A 131 6.48 -11.99 -22.06
N LYS A 132 5.48 -11.19 -22.44
CA LYS A 132 5.00 -11.10 -23.82
C LYS A 132 6.08 -10.59 -24.77
N TYR A 133 6.82 -9.58 -24.38
CA TYR A 133 7.87 -8.98 -25.22
C TYR A 133 9.24 -9.65 -25.07
N LYS A 134 9.33 -10.77 -24.33
CA LYS A 134 10.57 -11.55 -24.12
C LYS A 134 11.79 -10.67 -23.86
N VAL A 135 11.67 -9.77 -22.91
CA VAL A 135 12.71 -8.78 -22.63
C VAL A 135 13.99 -9.48 -22.19
N GLU A 136 14.96 -9.62 -23.09
CA GLU A 136 16.25 -10.30 -22.84
C GLU A 136 17.06 -9.67 -21.72
N PHE A 137 16.86 -8.37 -21.48
CA PHE A 137 17.48 -7.64 -20.38
C PHE A 137 17.19 -8.28 -19.03
N VAL A 138 15.95 -8.78 -18.81
CA VAL A 138 15.54 -9.42 -17.54
C VAL A 138 16.36 -10.69 -17.29
N LYS A 139 16.60 -11.50 -18.33
CA LYS A 139 17.42 -12.70 -18.22
C LYS A 139 18.87 -12.42 -17.89
N LYS A 140 19.40 -11.28 -18.35
CA LYS A 140 20.78 -10.86 -18.03
C LYS A 140 20.90 -10.31 -16.60
N LEU A 141 19.82 -9.72 -16.06
CA LEU A 141 19.81 -9.10 -14.74
C LEU A 141 19.67 -10.12 -13.62
N ILE A 142 18.91 -11.19 -13.86
CA ILE A 142 18.56 -12.19 -12.83
C ILE A 142 19.30 -13.51 -13.16
N PRO A 143 20.32 -13.87 -12.36
CA PRO A 143 21.18 -15.03 -12.65
C PRO A 143 20.54 -16.40 -12.26
N PHE A 144 19.23 -16.45 -12.07
CA PHE A 144 18.50 -17.67 -11.68
C PHE A 144 17.57 -18.12 -12.81
N PRO A 145 18.02 -19.03 -13.72
CA PRO A 145 17.21 -19.48 -14.84
C PRO A 145 15.93 -20.17 -14.36
N GLY A 146 14.80 -19.77 -14.94
CA GLY A 146 13.48 -20.29 -14.59
C GLY A 146 12.73 -19.54 -13.51
N TYR A 147 13.41 -18.69 -12.72
CA TYR A 147 12.80 -17.89 -11.65
C TYR A 147 12.80 -16.39 -11.96
N GLU A 148 13.31 -15.98 -13.13
CA GLU A 148 13.48 -14.58 -13.49
C GLU A 148 12.18 -13.78 -13.38
N THR A 149 11.10 -14.38 -13.87
CA THR A 149 9.78 -13.79 -13.88
C THR A 149 9.22 -13.63 -12.46
N LEU A 150 9.39 -14.65 -11.61
CA LEU A 150 8.94 -14.63 -10.22
C LEU A 150 9.70 -13.57 -9.41
N ILE A 151 11.03 -13.54 -9.53
CA ILE A 151 11.87 -12.60 -8.81
C ILE A 151 11.50 -11.17 -9.21
N LEU A 152 11.36 -10.90 -10.50
CA LEU A 152 10.96 -9.59 -10.99
C LEU A 152 9.57 -9.19 -10.51
N TRP A 153 8.62 -10.13 -10.52
CA TRP A 153 7.28 -9.90 -9.99
C TRP A 153 7.33 -9.50 -8.50
N ILE A 154 8.13 -10.19 -7.68
CA ILE A 154 8.32 -9.85 -6.27
C ILE A 154 8.88 -8.44 -6.10
N PHE A 155 9.89 -8.06 -6.87
CA PHE A 155 10.48 -6.72 -6.82
C PHE A 155 9.43 -5.65 -7.14
N ILE A 156 8.68 -5.81 -8.21
CA ILE A 156 7.65 -4.84 -8.62
C ILE A 156 6.50 -4.83 -7.60
N ALA A 157 6.12 -5.98 -7.05
CA ALA A 157 5.07 -6.09 -6.05
C ALA A 157 5.41 -5.32 -4.77
N ILE A 158 6.66 -5.39 -4.30
CA ILE A 158 7.10 -4.63 -3.12
C ILE A 158 7.04 -3.12 -3.39
N LEU A 159 7.50 -2.65 -4.56
CA LEU A 159 7.47 -1.23 -4.92
C LEU A 159 6.04 -0.69 -5.03
N SER A 160 5.17 -1.38 -5.77
CA SER A 160 3.77 -0.96 -5.95
C SER A 160 2.98 -1.04 -4.65
N SER A 161 3.23 -2.07 -3.82
CA SER A 161 2.61 -2.21 -2.51
C SER A 161 3.07 -1.11 -1.53
N ALA A 162 4.33 -0.70 -1.56
CA ALA A 162 4.82 0.37 -0.72
C ALA A 162 4.06 1.68 -0.99
N PHE A 163 3.97 2.08 -2.25
CA PHE A 163 3.23 3.25 -2.66
C PHE A 163 1.73 3.14 -2.32
N GLY A 164 1.09 2.03 -2.72
CA GLY A 164 -0.33 1.79 -2.47
C GLY A 164 -0.67 1.76 -0.98
N TYR A 165 0.17 1.13 -0.16
CA TYR A 165 -0.01 1.11 1.29
C TYR A 165 0.10 2.50 1.91
N GLY A 166 1.03 3.34 1.44
CA GLY A 166 1.12 4.75 1.83
C GLY A 166 -0.19 5.48 1.54
N LYS A 167 -0.72 5.35 0.32
CA LYS A 167 -2.01 5.95 -0.09
C LYS A 167 -3.18 5.45 0.73
N ILE A 168 -3.30 4.14 0.94
CA ILE A 168 -4.38 3.53 1.73
C ILE A 168 -4.37 4.09 3.15
N ARG A 169 -3.19 4.16 3.78
CA ARG A 169 -3.07 4.64 5.15
C ARG A 169 -3.45 6.11 5.29
N SER A 170 -3.00 6.97 4.39
CA SER A 170 -3.33 8.41 4.41
C SER A 170 -4.83 8.65 4.15
N LEU A 171 -5.42 7.96 3.16
CA LEU A 171 -6.84 8.05 2.87
C LEU A 171 -7.70 7.50 4.01
N SER A 172 -7.26 6.46 4.70
CA SER A 172 -7.93 5.94 5.88
C SER A 172 -8.03 6.99 7.00
N ILE A 173 -7.01 7.84 7.17
CA ILE A 173 -7.04 8.95 8.12
C ILE A 173 -8.09 10.00 7.70
N LEU A 174 -8.12 10.35 6.40
CA LEU A 174 -9.03 11.36 5.88
C LEU A 174 -10.49 10.90 5.86
N GLU A 175 -10.74 9.70 5.34
CA GLU A 175 -12.10 9.24 5.05
C GLU A 175 -12.77 8.54 6.25
N THR A 176 -12.01 7.72 6.99
CA THR A 176 -12.59 6.91 8.08
C THR A 176 -12.26 7.43 9.47
N GLY A 177 -11.36 8.42 9.59
CA GLY A 177 -10.89 8.90 10.88
C GLY A 177 -10.14 7.84 11.71
N ASN A 178 -9.66 6.76 11.07
CA ASN A 178 -8.90 5.71 11.75
C ASN A 178 -7.46 6.17 12.03
N CYS A 179 -7.33 7.06 12.99
CA CYS A 179 -6.06 7.64 13.41
C CYS A 179 -6.01 7.82 14.92
N PHE A 180 -4.84 8.21 15.40
CA PHE A 180 -4.71 8.69 16.76
C PHE A 180 -5.07 10.17 16.82
N TYR A 181 -5.68 10.56 17.92
CA TYR A 181 -6.03 11.95 18.22
C TYR A 181 -5.23 12.44 19.40
N ILE A 182 -4.98 13.73 19.41
CA ILE A 182 -4.41 14.46 20.54
C ILE A 182 -5.36 15.56 20.97
N ASN A 183 -5.41 15.84 22.25
CA ASN A 183 -6.16 16.98 22.75
C ASN A 183 -5.35 18.27 22.49
N ALA A 184 -5.94 19.21 21.77
CA ALA A 184 -5.30 20.49 21.45
C ALA A 184 -4.94 21.33 22.70
N SER A 185 -5.61 21.09 23.83
CA SER A 185 -5.34 21.81 25.10
C SER A 185 -3.94 21.55 25.69
N ILE A 186 -3.21 20.53 25.19
CA ILE A 186 -1.84 20.21 25.65
C ILE A 186 -0.83 21.24 25.14
N PHE A 187 -1.13 21.93 24.04
CA PHE A 187 -0.25 22.94 23.48
C PHE A 187 -0.38 24.26 24.22
N LYS A 188 0.77 24.83 24.61
CA LYS A 188 0.82 26.09 25.37
C LYS A 188 0.30 27.31 24.57
N ASP A 189 0.47 27.28 23.24
CA ASP A 189 0.00 28.35 22.36
C ASP A 189 -1.50 28.17 22.06
N LYS A 190 -2.31 28.49 23.06
CA LYS A 190 -3.78 28.38 22.95
C LYS A 190 -4.36 29.17 21.78
N GLU A 191 -3.72 30.27 21.37
CA GLU A 191 -4.21 31.13 20.28
C GLU A 191 -4.23 30.39 18.92
N LEU A 192 -3.23 29.53 18.65
CA LEU A 192 -3.17 28.75 17.38
C LEU A 192 -4.21 27.64 17.32
N PHE A 193 -4.73 27.18 18.47
CA PHE A 193 -5.61 26.01 18.57
C PHE A 193 -6.99 26.33 19.19
N GLN A 194 -7.37 27.63 19.30
CA GLN A 194 -8.57 28.07 19.99
C GLN A 194 -9.86 27.40 19.50
N ASP A 195 -9.93 27.11 18.20
CA ASP A 195 -11.11 26.51 17.57
C ASP A 195 -11.06 24.99 17.51
N GLN A 196 -9.98 24.34 17.95
CA GLN A 196 -9.76 22.91 17.78
C GLN A 196 -9.77 22.19 19.14
N LYS A 197 -10.71 21.27 19.32
CA LYS A 197 -10.74 20.39 20.49
C LYS A 197 -9.78 19.21 20.34
N ARG A 198 -9.66 18.68 19.13
CA ARG A 198 -8.85 17.50 18.80
C ARG A 198 -8.08 17.69 17.50
N LEU A 199 -6.91 17.12 17.45
CA LEU A 199 -6.09 17.08 16.25
C LEU A 199 -5.81 15.63 15.89
N LYS A 200 -5.86 15.31 14.60
CA LYS A 200 -5.49 14.00 14.06
C LYS A 200 -3.98 13.93 13.94
N TYR A 201 -3.36 12.93 14.55
CA TYR A 201 -1.93 12.71 14.42
C TYR A 201 -1.62 12.02 13.09
N LEU A 202 -0.87 12.69 12.23
CA LEU A 202 -0.45 12.15 10.94
C LEU A 202 0.82 11.32 11.05
N GLY A 203 1.79 11.76 11.85
CA GLY A 203 3.06 11.05 11.99
C GLY A 203 4.20 11.95 12.45
N LEU A 204 5.39 11.32 12.48
CA LEU A 204 6.66 11.95 12.80
C LEU A 204 7.51 11.99 11.51
N GLY A 205 8.17 13.11 11.27
CA GLY A 205 9.18 13.27 10.23
C GLY A 205 10.39 14.00 10.79
N GLY A 206 11.50 13.29 11.04
CA GLY A 206 12.67 13.84 11.71
C GLY A 206 12.34 14.35 13.11
N ASP A 207 12.59 15.64 13.35
CA ASP A 207 12.33 16.29 14.62
C ASP A 207 10.95 16.98 14.67
N PHE A 208 10.08 16.71 13.69
CA PHE A 208 8.76 17.35 13.55
C PHE A 208 7.62 16.37 13.65
N MET A 209 6.56 16.77 14.33
CA MET A 209 5.28 16.07 14.38
C MET A 209 4.24 16.81 13.55
N PHE A 210 3.44 16.04 12.83
CA PHE A 210 2.42 16.53 11.91
C PHE A 210 1.04 16.21 12.44
N PHE A 211 0.20 17.21 12.48
CA PHE A 211 -1.19 17.10 12.91
C PHE A 211 -2.12 17.71 11.88
N LEU A 212 -3.29 17.12 11.74
CA LEU A 212 -4.34 17.62 10.88
C LEU A 212 -5.53 18.05 11.74
N SER A 213 -6.12 19.18 11.42
CA SER A 213 -7.35 19.64 12.05
C SER A 213 -8.50 18.65 11.87
N GLU A 214 -9.47 18.65 12.74
CA GLU A 214 -10.61 17.73 12.69
C GLU A 214 -11.43 17.90 11.39
N ASP A 215 -11.52 19.11 10.89
CA ASP A 215 -12.17 19.50 9.62
C ASP A 215 -11.33 19.22 8.36
N ASN A 216 -10.11 18.69 8.51
CA ASN A 216 -9.13 18.45 7.44
C ASN A 216 -8.66 19.72 6.69
N ALA A 217 -8.89 20.91 7.23
CA ALA A 217 -8.59 22.16 6.54
C ALA A 217 -7.17 22.69 6.80
N LYS A 218 -6.58 22.37 7.95
CA LYS A 218 -5.29 22.91 8.37
C LYS A 218 -4.35 21.82 8.83
N ILE A 219 -3.07 21.98 8.49
CA ILE A 219 -1.99 21.11 8.94
C ILE A 219 -1.10 21.91 9.88
N TYR A 220 -0.83 21.34 11.03
CA TYR A 220 0.06 21.90 12.03
C TYR A 220 1.35 21.10 12.08
N ILE A 221 2.48 21.78 12.00
CA ILE A 221 3.81 21.19 12.08
C ILE A 221 4.47 21.71 13.33
N LEU A 222 4.78 20.82 14.25
CA LEU A 222 5.32 21.16 15.56
C LEU A 222 6.65 20.44 15.76
N GLU A 223 7.62 21.16 16.28
CA GLU A 223 8.90 20.59 16.68
C GLU A 223 8.73 19.72 17.91
N THR A 224 9.28 18.50 17.88
CA THR A 224 9.15 17.51 18.96
C THR A 224 9.66 18.04 20.30
N SER A 225 10.71 18.87 20.28
CA SER A 225 11.29 19.50 21.47
C SER A 225 10.32 20.41 22.25
N LYS A 226 9.31 20.94 21.56
CA LYS A 226 8.30 21.85 22.14
C LYS A 226 7.10 21.14 22.76
N ILE A 227 7.02 19.81 22.62
CA ILE A 227 5.90 19.01 23.12
C ILE A 227 6.35 18.27 24.39
N PRO A 228 5.90 18.67 25.59
CA PRO A 228 6.39 18.09 26.82
C PRO A 228 5.94 16.64 27.03
N ILE A 229 4.70 16.32 26.69
CA ILE A 229 4.11 14.98 26.79
C ILE A 229 3.11 14.82 25.67
N LEU A 230 3.18 13.70 24.95
CA LEU A 230 2.25 13.35 23.87
C LEU A 230 1.36 12.19 24.32
N GLU A 231 0.10 12.48 24.61
CA GLU A 231 -0.92 11.46 24.84
C GLU A 231 -1.74 11.23 23.58
N LEU A 232 -1.64 10.02 23.04
CA LEU A 232 -2.36 9.62 21.82
C LEU A 232 -3.59 8.80 22.18
N TYR A 233 -4.75 9.27 21.77
CA TYR A 233 -6.02 8.56 21.93
C TYR A 233 -6.44 7.91 20.61
N LYS A 234 -6.71 6.62 20.61
CA LYS A 234 -7.34 5.99 19.46
C LYS A 234 -8.82 6.36 19.45
N SER A 235 -9.32 6.89 18.33
CA SER A 235 -10.77 7.02 18.15
C SER A 235 -11.38 5.64 18.33
N LYS A 236 -12.27 5.47 19.31
CA LYS A 236 -13.23 4.36 19.26
C LYS A 236 -14.04 4.65 18.02
N SER A 237 -13.87 3.84 16.97
CA SER A 237 -14.79 3.83 15.84
C SER A 237 -16.18 3.80 16.49
N GLN A 238 -16.95 4.86 16.30
CA GLN A 238 -18.37 4.81 16.64
C GLN A 238 -18.91 3.71 15.74
N THR A 239 -19.02 2.54 16.33
CA THR A 239 -19.53 1.37 15.63
C THR A 239 -20.92 1.82 15.17
N ARG A 240 -21.23 1.67 13.89
CA ARG A 240 -22.52 2.00 13.26
C ARG A 240 -23.72 1.59 14.13
N THR A 241 -23.51 0.68 15.05
CA THR A 241 -24.40 0.19 16.10
C THR A 241 -24.71 1.24 17.19
N GLU A 242 -23.76 2.11 17.56
CA GLU A 242 -24.00 3.15 18.57
C GLU A 242 -24.75 4.35 17.97
N ALA A 243 -24.44 4.71 16.73
CA ALA A 243 -25.20 5.74 15.99
C ALA A 243 -26.66 5.30 15.78
N ILE A 244 -26.91 4.02 15.50
CA ILE A 244 -28.28 3.47 15.37
C ILE A 244 -29.00 3.43 16.73
N LYS A 245 -28.28 3.19 17.83
CA LYS A 245 -28.86 3.25 19.18
C LYS A 245 -29.22 4.67 19.61
N GLU A 246 -28.38 5.66 19.26
CA GLU A 246 -28.68 7.08 19.54
C GLU A 246 -29.90 7.58 18.75
N ILE A 247 -30.08 7.15 17.52
CA ILE A 247 -31.26 7.47 16.70
C ILE A 247 -32.50 6.81 17.30
N LYS A 248 -32.40 5.54 17.75
CA LYS A 248 -33.52 4.83 18.37
C LYS A 248 -33.96 5.38 19.76
N ASN A 249 -33.07 6.04 20.46
CA ASN A 249 -33.39 6.64 21.77
C ASN A 249 -33.91 8.07 21.66
N LYS A 250 -33.93 8.66 20.45
CA LYS A 250 -34.48 10.02 20.19
C LYS A 250 -35.85 9.98 19.48
N THR A 251 -36.29 8.81 19.10
CA THR A 251 -37.66 8.55 18.61
C THR A 251 -38.49 7.85 19.67
#